data_ba22d67c3792e1d2591c063665c97d82
#
_entry.id   ba22d67c3792e1d2591c063665c97d82
#
_cell.length_a   1.000
_cell.length_b   1.000
_cell.length_c   1.000
_cell.angle_alpha   90.00
_cell.angle_beta   90.00
_cell.angle_gamma   90.00
#
_symmetry.space_group_name_H-M   'P 1'
#
loop_
_entity.id
_entity.type
_entity.pdbx_description
1 polymer ?
#
loop_
_entity_poly.entity_id
_entity_poly.type
_entity_poly.pdbx_seq_one_letter_code
_entity_poly.pdbx_strand_id
1 'polypeptide(L)'
;MSKNKRKSLGINALLNAIRSGLSVVFPLITYPYAFRVLHAEGIGKVNYALSIIGYFSLIAALGISTYAVREGAKLRKNKEKLIVFCNQIFSINILTSIMAYVLLFFCVCNIKVLREYEQLIILLSLSIGFSTLGVEWINTIYEDFLYVTIRSIVIYILTLVLLFVLVKDQNDVLQYALLTVTNSGLICISNWFYCRRYVKVRLTKRIELKKHIKPILTIFANTVATTIYVNADTTMIGLLSGDYYVGLYSLAVKIYNVIKTMLAAIYSVAIPRISFFAGQNDKRKVKQVFTSVCAALTIILLPAGLGLATISKEVVIIMGGTEYLDSALTLQILSFSLIGAVFGGLFTYCLNIPLGREKINVKATTISALVNVGLNVIIIPMFKHNGAAFTTALAEFLVLFYCWFSCKDLGDYIDVNLFKKNLFQSFVGCITIFIVSLIVKCYLDGALVRVVLVIVLSIILYGLELVLMKNEIVKQLLQKLRT
;
A
#
# COMPACT_ATOMS: atom_id res chain seq x y z
N MET A 1 28.72 -23.62 -15.93
CA MET A 1 28.43 -22.20 -15.80
C MET A 1 27.28 -21.83 -16.73
N SER A 2 26.03 -21.86 -16.25
CA SER A 2 24.86 -21.50 -17.05
C SER A 2 24.91 -19.99 -17.31
N LYS A 3 24.95 -19.60 -18.59
CA LYS A 3 24.75 -18.21 -19.07
C LYS A 3 23.34 -17.78 -18.63
N ASN A 4 23.22 -17.14 -17.47
CA ASN A 4 22.00 -16.45 -17.11
C ASN A 4 21.84 -15.27 -18.09
N LYS A 5 21.10 -15.50 -19.20
CA LYS A 5 20.68 -14.43 -20.12
C LYS A 5 19.97 -13.39 -19.24
N ARG A 6 20.53 -12.18 -19.16
CA ARG A 6 19.85 -11.03 -18.56
C ARG A 6 18.49 -10.92 -19.23
N LYS A 7 17.43 -11.18 -18.49
CA LYS A 7 16.07 -10.93 -18.99
C LYS A 7 15.98 -9.44 -19.34
N SER A 8 15.30 -9.14 -20.43
CA SER A 8 15.16 -7.74 -20.85
C SER A 8 14.49 -6.93 -19.70
N LEU A 9 14.87 -5.69 -19.55
CA LEU A 9 14.31 -4.76 -18.56
C LEU A 9 12.76 -4.76 -18.63
N GLY A 10 12.21 -4.90 -19.84
CA GLY A 10 10.78 -4.98 -20.10
C GLY A 10 10.12 -6.24 -19.50
N ILE A 11 10.77 -7.40 -19.60
CA ILE A 11 10.23 -8.64 -19.01
C ILE A 11 10.22 -8.53 -17.48
N ASN A 12 11.26 -7.99 -16.88
CA ASN A 12 11.32 -7.79 -15.43
C ASN A 12 10.27 -6.79 -14.95
N ALA A 13 10.04 -5.72 -15.70
CA ALA A 13 8.98 -4.74 -15.40
C ALA A 13 7.58 -5.38 -15.50
N LEU A 14 7.33 -6.19 -16.55
CA LEU A 14 6.07 -6.92 -16.71
C LEU A 14 5.82 -7.91 -15.57
N LEU A 15 6.83 -8.69 -15.19
CA LEU A 15 6.72 -9.64 -14.07
C LEU A 15 6.44 -8.95 -12.75
N ASN A 16 7.07 -7.81 -12.49
CA ASN A 16 6.80 -7.01 -11.31
C ASN A 16 5.39 -6.40 -11.33
N ALA A 17 4.91 -5.98 -12.50
CA ALA A 17 3.54 -5.51 -12.67
C ALA A 17 2.50 -6.63 -12.45
N ILE A 18 2.74 -7.83 -12.96
CA ILE A 18 1.89 -9.01 -12.68
C ILE A 18 1.87 -9.32 -11.18
N ARG A 19 3.02 -9.33 -10.52
CA ARG A 19 3.10 -9.54 -9.06
C ARG A 19 2.30 -8.48 -8.31
N SER A 20 2.45 -7.22 -8.68
CA SER A 20 1.71 -6.11 -8.05
C SER A 20 0.21 -6.21 -8.31
N GLY A 21 -0.21 -6.60 -9.51
CA GLY A 21 -1.62 -6.86 -9.83
C GLY A 21 -2.21 -7.99 -8.96
N LEU A 22 -1.47 -9.09 -8.83
CA LEU A 22 -1.90 -10.22 -8.00
C LEU A 22 -2.01 -9.86 -6.51
N SER A 23 -1.13 -9.01 -5.99
CA SER A 23 -1.23 -8.53 -4.60
C SER A 23 -2.48 -7.68 -4.33
N VAL A 24 -3.15 -7.20 -5.37
CA VAL A 24 -4.43 -6.47 -5.31
C VAL A 24 -5.61 -7.42 -5.52
N VAL A 25 -5.53 -8.30 -6.53
CA VAL A 25 -6.64 -9.20 -6.91
C VAL A 25 -6.86 -10.29 -5.87
N PHE A 26 -5.79 -10.88 -5.34
CA PHE A 26 -5.90 -11.96 -4.37
C PHE A 26 -6.66 -11.56 -3.09
N PRO A 27 -6.38 -10.43 -2.45
CA PRO A 27 -7.18 -9.94 -1.33
C PRO A 27 -8.67 -9.73 -1.64
N LEU A 28 -9.02 -9.32 -2.87
CA LEU A 28 -10.42 -9.14 -3.26
C LEU A 28 -11.21 -10.47 -3.26
N ILE A 29 -10.52 -11.60 -3.40
CA ILE A 29 -11.13 -12.94 -3.32
C ILE A 29 -11.18 -13.43 -1.87
N THR A 30 -10.07 -13.23 -1.12
CA THR A 30 -9.94 -13.78 0.24
C THR A 30 -10.69 -12.97 1.29
N TYR A 31 -10.72 -11.66 1.17
CA TYR A 31 -11.35 -10.80 2.18
C TYR A 31 -12.85 -11.02 2.31
N PRO A 32 -13.67 -11.12 1.24
CA PRO A 32 -15.10 -11.34 1.40
C PRO A 32 -15.43 -12.61 2.20
N TYR A 33 -14.65 -13.67 2.01
CA TYR A 33 -14.78 -14.89 2.79
C TYR A 33 -14.40 -14.67 4.25
N ALA A 34 -13.19 -14.15 4.49
CA ALA A 34 -12.68 -13.96 5.85
C ALA A 34 -13.56 -13.00 6.68
N PHE A 35 -14.03 -11.90 6.10
CA PHE A 35 -14.90 -10.94 6.78
C PHE A 35 -16.26 -11.55 7.18
N ARG A 36 -16.83 -12.39 6.30
CA ARG A 36 -18.13 -13.01 6.58
C ARG A 36 -18.05 -14.16 7.58
N VAL A 37 -16.95 -14.90 7.60
CA VAL A 37 -16.78 -16.06 8.49
C VAL A 37 -16.34 -15.63 9.88
N LEU A 38 -15.37 -14.71 9.98
CA LEU A 38 -14.81 -14.31 11.27
C LEU A 38 -15.53 -13.14 11.93
N HIS A 39 -16.47 -12.52 11.22
CA HIS A 39 -17.18 -11.33 11.68
C HIS A 39 -16.27 -10.13 12.00
N ALA A 40 -16.87 -8.99 12.37
CA ALA A 40 -16.11 -7.76 12.62
C ALA A 40 -15.16 -7.89 13.82
N GLU A 41 -15.60 -8.55 14.89
CA GLU A 41 -14.79 -8.71 16.09
C GLU A 41 -13.55 -9.58 15.86
N GLY A 42 -13.70 -10.74 15.20
CA GLY A 42 -12.59 -11.64 14.91
C GLY A 42 -11.54 -11.00 13.98
N ILE A 43 -12.01 -10.35 12.93
CA ILE A 43 -11.15 -9.58 12.01
C ILE A 43 -10.46 -8.43 12.76
N GLY A 44 -11.18 -7.78 13.67
CA GLY A 44 -10.64 -6.70 14.50
C GLY A 44 -9.50 -7.17 15.38
N LYS A 45 -9.67 -8.26 16.11
CA LYS A 45 -8.63 -8.87 16.95
C LYS A 45 -7.34 -9.13 16.18
N VAL A 46 -7.45 -9.74 14.99
CA VAL A 46 -6.27 -10.03 14.17
C VAL A 46 -5.61 -8.74 13.65
N ASN A 47 -6.39 -7.77 13.13
CA ASN A 47 -5.82 -6.53 12.59
C ASN A 47 -5.24 -5.64 13.70
N TYR A 48 -5.84 -5.62 14.89
CA TYR A 48 -5.24 -4.95 16.05
C TYR A 48 -3.89 -5.58 16.40
N ALA A 49 -3.82 -6.90 16.57
CA ALA A 49 -2.57 -7.59 16.85
C ALA A 49 -1.52 -7.37 15.73
N LEU A 50 -1.94 -7.39 14.45
CA LEU A 50 -1.06 -7.08 13.31
C LEU A 50 -0.54 -5.64 13.36
N SER A 51 -1.33 -4.67 13.81
CA SER A 51 -0.86 -3.29 13.94
C SER A 51 0.24 -3.16 15.00
N ILE A 52 0.12 -3.89 16.10
CA ILE A 52 1.16 -3.98 17.15
C ILE A 52 2.43 -4.65 16.57
N ILE A 53 2.29 -5.82 15.92
CA ILE A 53 3.41 -6.51 15.28
C ILE A 53 4.09 -5.62 14.22
N GLY A 54 3.34 -4.73 13.55
CA GLY A 54 3.87 -3.77 12.60
C GLY A 54 4.95 -2.85 13.19
N TYR A 55 4.79 -2.38 14.43
CA TYR A 55 5.82 -1.55 15.09
C TYR A 55 7.09 -2.36 15.43
N PHE A 56 6.94 -3.59 15.91
CA PHE A 56 8.09 -4.44 16.21
C PHE A 56 8.78 -4.94 14.93
N SER A 57 8.03 -5.16 13.87
CA SER A 57 8.57 -5.45 12.54
C SER A 57 9.40 -4.29 11.99
N LEU A 58 8.97 -3.04 12.24
CA LEU A 58 9.74 -1.85 11.89
C LEU A 58 11.09 -1.81 12.61
N ILE A 59 11.11 -2.11 13.93
CA ILE A 59 12.33 -2.18 14.73
C ILE A 59 13.24 -3.30 14.21
N ALA A 60 12.70 -4.48 13.93
CA ALA A 60 13.45 -5.61 13.40
C ALA A 60 14.05 -5.31 12.03
N ALA A 61 13.27 -4.74 11.13
CA ALA A 61 13.69 -4.43 9.76
C ALA A 61 14.69 -3.26 9.69
N LEU A 62 14.58 -2.27 10.56
CA LEU A 62 15.44 -1.08 10.69
C LEU A 62 15.81 -0.40 9.36
N GLY A 63 15.01 -0.57 8.28
CA GLY A 63 15.33 -0.10 6.93
C GLY A 63 16.42 -0.91 6.20
N ILE A 64 16.81 -2.04 6.76
CA ILE A 64 17.90 -2.91 6.26
C ILE A 64 17.66 -3.38 4.84
N SER A 65 16.44 -3.78 4.48
CA SER A 65 16.14 -4.27 3.13
C SER A 65 16.44 -3.24 2.05
N THR A 66 16.05 -1.99 2.25
CA THR A 66 16.32 -0.89 1.31
C THR A 66 17.82 -0.59 1.21
N TYR A 67 18.50 -0.57 2.34
CA TYR A 67 19.95 -0.39 2.41
C TYR A 67 20.69 -1.52 1.69
N ALA A 68 20.31 -2.77 1.97
CA ALA A 68 20.93 -3.96 1.40
C ALA A 68 20.80 -3.99 -0.13
N VAL A 69 19.62 -3.66 -0.67
CA VAL A 69 19.40 -3.58 -2.12
C VAL A 69 20.28 -2.49 -2.74
N ARG A 70 20.29 -1.28 -2.15
CA ARG A 70 21.04 -0.14 -2.68
C ARG A 70 22.55 -0.40 -2.73
N GLU A 71 23.15 -0.84 -1.64
CA GLU A 71 24.58 -1.07 -1.55
C GLU A 71 25.00 -2.41 -2.17
N GLY A 72 24.16 -3.46 -2.00
CA GLY A 72 24.41 -4.76 -2.60
C GLY A 72 24.40 -4.74 -4.13
N ALA A 73 23.55 -3.94 -4.75
CA ALA A 73 23.54 -3.77 -6.21
C ALA A 73 24.86 -3.21 -6.74
N LYS A 74 25.50 -2.30 -6.01
CA LYS A 74 26.83 -1.74 -6.36
C LYS A 74 27.92 -2.82 -6.31
N LEU A 75 27.80 -3.77 -5.39
CA LEU A 75 28.77 -4.85 -5.17
C LEU A 75 28.52 -6.09 -6.03
N ARG A 76 27.42 -6.16 -6.78
CA ARG A 76 26.95 -7.33 -7.53
C ARG A 76 28.00 -7.95 -8.46
N LYS A 77 28.92 -7.15 -9.00
CA LYS A 77 30.00 -7.62 -9.88
C LYS A 77 31.15 -8.31 -9.12
N ASN A 78 31.31 -8.00 -7.81
CA ASN A 78 32.36 -8.60 -6.99
C ASN A 78 31.73 -9.52 -5.95
N LYS A 79 31.71 -10.83 -6.28
CA LYS A 79 31.01 -11.85 -5.48
C LYS A 79 31.57 -11.97 -4.04
N GLU A 80 32.87 -11.83 -3.87
CA GLU A 80 33.50 -11.95 -2.54
C GLU A 80 33.08 -10.80 -1.63
N LYS A 81 33.19 -9.56 -2.13
CA LYS A 81 32.75 -8.37 -1.37
C LYS A 81 31.26 -8.41 -1.08
N LEU A 82 30.46 -8.91 -2.03
CA LEU A 82 29.01 -9.05 -1.83
C LEU A 82 28.67 -10.09 -0.75
N ILE A 83 29.36 -11.23 -0.69
CA ILE A 83 29.16 -12.24 0.35
C ILE A 83 29.48 -11.66 1.73
N VAL A 84 30.61 -10.97 1.88
CA VAL A 84 30.99 -10.32 3.14
C VAL A 84 29.93 -9.31 3.56
N PHE A 85 29.51 -8.46 2.63
CA PHE A 85 28.46 -7.47 2.86
C PHE A 85 27.15 -8.13 3.30
N CYS A 86 26.67 -9.13 2.56
CA CYS A 86 25.43 -9.84 2.89
C CYS A 86 25.47 -10.50 4.27
N ASN A 87 26.63 -11.09 4.65
CA ASN A 87 26.79 -11.70 5.96
C ASN A 87 26.74 -10.66 7.08
N GLN A 88 27.38 -9.49 6.89
CA GLN A 88 27.32 -8.40 7.86
C GLN A 88 25.91 -7.87 8.02
N ILE A 89 25.20 -7.60 6.91
CA ILE A 89 23.83 -7.09 6.93
C ILE A 89 22.85 -8.07 7.55
N PHE A 90 22.98 -9.36 7.22
CA PHE A 90 22.17 -10.41 7.84
C PHE A 90 22.41 -10.50 9.35
N SER A 91 23.67 -10.42 9.79
CA SER A 91 24.01 -10.43 11.22
C SER A 91 23.44 -9.22 11.96
N ILE A 92 23.48 -8.03 11.36
CA ILE A 92 22.82 -6.83 11.92
C ILE A 92 21.31 -7.07 12.01
N ASN A 93 20.66 -7.61 10.97
CA ASN A 93 19.23 -7.84 10.95
C ASN A 93 18.78 -8.87 11.99
N ILE A 94 19.58 -9.91 12.25
CA ILE A 94 19.33 -10.84 13.36
C ILE A 94 19.39 -10.14 14.72
N LEU A 95 20.40 -9.28 14.94
CA LEU A 95 20.54 -8.54 16.20
C LEU A 95 19.35 -7.59 16.43
N THR A 96 18.92 -6.85 15.39
CA THR A 96 17.76 -5.96 15.49
C THR A 96 16.46 -6.74 15.70
N SER A 97 16.32 -7.92 15.11
CA SER A 97 15.16 -8.80 15.33
C SER A 97 15.13 -9.35 16.74
N ILE A 98 16.26 -9.77 17.28
CA ILE A 98 16.34 -10.18 18.70
C ILE A 98 15.94 -9.04 19.61
N MET A 99 16.43 -7.83 19.35
CA MET A 99 16.04 -6.64 20.13
C MET A 99 14.51 -6.39 20.03
N ALA A 100 13.94 -6.51 18.83
CA ALA A 100 12.49 -6.37 18.64
C ALA A 100 11.69 -7.42 19.41
N TYR A 101 12.14 -8.68 19.45
CA TYR A 101 11.49 -9.74 20.23
C TYR A 101 11.60 -9.50 21.74
N VAL A 102 12.76 -9.07 22.25
CA VAL A 102 12.94 -8.75 23.66
C VAL A 102 11.99 -7.60 24.08
N LEU A 103 11.91 -6.56 23.25
CA LEU A 103 10.98 -5.44 23.49
C LEU A 103 9.52 -5.89 23.42
N LEU A 104 9.16 -6.70 22.42
CA LEU A 104 7.80 -7.25 22.28
C LEU A 104 7.41 -8.06 23.51
N PHE A 105 8.27 -8.99 23.94
CA PHE A 105 8.04 -9.80 25.13
C PHE A 105 7.87 -8.94 26.38
N PHE A 106 8.76 -7.96 26.57
CA PHE A 106 8.66 -7.02 27.68
C PHE A 106 7.32 -6.26 27.66
N CYS A 107 6.87 -5.78 26.50
CA CYS A 107 5.58 -5.09 26.36
C CYS A 107 4.40 -6.02 26.67
N VAL A 108 4.38 -7.23 26.13
CA VAL A 108 3.30 -8.22 26.40
C VAL A 108 3.22 -8.60 27.88
N CYS A 109 4.36 -8.74 28.55
CA CYS A 109 4.39 -9.06 29.98
C CYS A 109 3.89 -7.92 30.87
N ASN A 110 4.11 -6.65 30.49
CA ASN A 110 3.85 -5.51 31.36
C ASN A 110 2.57 -4.73 31.02
N ILE A 111 2.06 -4.81 29.78
CA ILE A 111 0.89 -4.06 29.33
C ILE A 111 -0.33 -4.99 29.35
N LYS A 112 -1.28 -4.75 30.29
CA LYS A 112 -2.47 -5.59 30.48
C LYS A 112 -3.28 -5.81 29.19
N VAL A 113 -3.49 -4.76 28.41
CA VAL A 113 -4.25 -4.83 27.16
C VAL A 113 -3.59 -5.81 26.17
N LEU A 114 -2.26 -5.85 26.08
CA LEU A 114 -1.56 -6.76 25.16
C LEU A 114 -1.64 -8.23 25.63
N ARG A 115 -1.80 -8.49 26.92
CA ARG A 115 -1.98 -9.86 27.44
C ARG A 115 -3.26 -10.52 26.95
N GLU A 116 -4.32 -9.75 26.71
CA GLU A 116 -5.57 -10.29 26.15
C GLU A 116 -5.37 -10.86 24.74
N TYR A 117 -4.37 -10.36 24.02
CA TYR A 117 -4.00 -10.79 22.66
C TYR A 117 -2.73 -11.65 22.63
N GLU A 118 -2.25 -12.16 23.79
CA GLU A 118 -0.95 -12.83 23.89
C GLU A 118 -0.79 -13.94 22.84
N GLN A 119 -1.77 -14.84 22.73
CA GLN A 119 -1.71 -15.95 21.77
C GLN A 119 -1.61 -15.46 20.31
N LEU A 120 -2.39 -14.45 19.95
CA LEU A 120 -2.34 -13.83 18.61
C LEU A 120 -1.01 -13.13 18.36
N ILE A 121 -0.52 -12.36 19.33
CA ILE A 121 0.74 -11.61 19.22
C ILE A 121 1.91 -12.58 19.10
N ILE A 122 1.97 -13.63 19.93
CA ILE A 122 3.04 -14.65 19.85
C ILE A 122 3.02 -15.33 18.47
N LEU A 123 1.84 -15.78 18.01
CA LEU A 123 1.70 -16.42 16.73
C LEU A 123 2.12 -15.49 15.57
N LEU A 124 1.57 -14.28 15.52
CA LEU A 124 1.85 -13.30 14.46
C LEU A 124 3.30 -12.80 14.50
N SER A 125 3.95 -12.78 15.67
CA SER A 125 5.35 -12.37 15.80
C SER A 125 6.32 -13.26 15.02
N LEU A 126 5.97 -14.52 14.75
CA LEU A 126 6.77 -15.42 13.91
C LEU A 126 7.04 -14.81 12.51
N SER A 127 6.13 -13.96 12.02
CA SER A 127 6.32 -13.23 10.76
C SER A 127 7.54 -12.31 10.76
N ILE A 128 7.93 -11.76 11.91
CA ILE A 128 9.15 -10.95 12.09
C ILE A 128 10.39 -11.83 11.81
N GLY A 129 10.45 -12.99 12.44
CA GLY A 129 11.54 -13.95 12.24
C GLY A 129 11.61 -14.46 10.80
N PHE A 130 10.48 -14.81 10.21
CA PHE A 130 10.41 -15.24 8.82
C PHE A 130 10.83 -14.15 7.83
N SER A 131 10.44 -12.91 8.07
CA SER A 131 10.88 -11.76 7.25
C SER A 131 12.40 -11.57 7.32
N THR A 132 13.00 -11.71 8.50
CA THR A 132 14.44 -11.57 8.72
C THR A 132 15.23 -12.72 8.09
N LEU A 133 14.79 -13.97 8.30
CA LEU A 133 15.44 -15.17 7.76
C LEU A 133 15.24 -15.31 6.24
N GLY A 134 14.16 -14.77 5.70
CA GLY A 134 13.81 -14.88 4.28
C GLY A 134 14.78 -14.17 3.33
N VAL A 135 15.55 -13.21 3.78
CA VAL A 135 16.57 -12.44 3.01
C VAL A 135 16.13 -12.05 1.58
N GLU A 136 14.86 -11.65 1.41
CA GLU A 136 14.24 -11.42 0.09
C GLU A 136 14.95 -10.32 -0.73
N TRP A 137 15.66 -9.41 -0.05
CA TRP A 137 16.47 -8.37 -0.67
C TRP A 137 17.58 -8.90 -1.58
N ILE A 138 18.04 -10.17 -1.41
CA ILE A 138 19.03 -10.80 -2.30
C ILE A 138 18.44 -10.98 -3.70
N ASN A 139 17.20 -11.44 -3.83
CA ASN A 139 16.55 -11.58 -5.14
C ASN A 139 16.42 -10.23 -5.86
N THR A 140 16.15 -9.17 -5.10
CA THR A 140 16.07 -7.81 -5.62
C THR A 140 17.43 -7.30 -6.10
N ILE A 141 18.53 -7.60 -5.38
CA ILE A 141 19.91 -7.29 -5.82
C ILE A 141 20.19 -7.94 -7.19
N TYR A 142 19.71 -9.16 -7.42
CA TYR A 142 19.93 -9.89 -8.67
C TYR A 142 18.83 -9.68 -9.71
N GLU A 143 17.80 -8.88 -9.40
CA GLU A 143 16.66 -8.59 -10.28
C GLU A 143 15.92 -9.87 -10.72
N ASP A 144 15.83 -10.88 -9.86
CA ASP A 144 15.19 -12.16 -10.18
C ASP A 144 13.69 -12.15 -9.87
N PHE A 145 12.98 -11.31 -10.59
CA PHE A 145 11.53 -11.12 -10.41
C PHE A 145 10.69 -12.29 -10.88
N LEU A 146 11.20 -13.13 -11.78
CA LEU A 146 10.45 -14.31 -12.24
C LEU A 146 10.20 -15.30 -11.12
N TYR A 147 11.25 -15.65 -10.39
CA TYR A 147 11.12 -16.54 -9.26
C TYR A 147 10.16 -15.99 -8.21
N VAL A 148 10.34 -14.71 -7.86
CA VAL A 148 9.49 -14.04 -6.87
C VAL A 148 8.02 -14.04 -7.30
N THR A 149 7.74 -13.82 -8.60
CA THR A 149 6.37 -13.80 -9.13
C THR A 149 5.74 -15.20 -9.09
N ILE A 150 6.42 -16.23 -9.61
CA ILE A 150 5.90 -17.61 -9.63
C ILE A 150 5.67 -18.11 -8.20
N ARG A 151 6.64 -17.89 -7.31
CA ARG A 151 6.53 -18.25 -5.89
C ARG A 151 5.29 -17.58 -5.26
N SER A 152 5.10 -16.27 -5.50
CA SER A 152 3.96 -15.54 -4.93
C SER A 152 2.63 -16.13 -5.41
N ILE A 153 2.50 -16.47 -6.70
CA ILE A 153 1.28 -17.10 -7.25
C ILE A 153 1.00 -18.44 -6.54
N VAL A 154 2.00 -19.30 -6.43
CA VAL A 154 1.85 -20.61 -5.79
C VAL A 154 1.43 -20.46 -4.33
N ILE A 155 2.09 -19.55 -3.59
CA ILE A 155 1.78 -19.32 -2.18
C ILE A 155 0.37 -18.73 -2.03
N TYR A 156 -0.05 -17.80 -2.89
CA TYR A 156 -1.40 -17.22 -2.85
C TYR A 156 -2.48 -18.29 -3.09
N ILE A 157 -2.30 -19.16 -4.10
CA ILE A 157 -3.25 -20.25 -4.35
C ILE A 157 -3.30 -21.19 -3.14
N LEU A 158 -2.14 -21.59 -2.61
CA LEU A 158 -2.08 -22.46 -1.43
C LEU A 158 -2.77 -21.81 -0.21
N THR A 159 -2.49 -20.53 0.05
CA THR A 159 -3.10 -19.79 1.17
C THR A 159 -4.63 -19.67 0.99
N LEU A 160 -5.10 -19.51 -0.26
CA LEU A 160 -6.55 -19.49 -0.56
C LEU A 160 -7.19 -20.83 -0.24
N VAL A 161 -6.59 -21.94 -0.65
CA VAL A 161 -7.10 -23.29 -0.34
C VAL A 161 -7.12 -23.52 1.17
N LEU A 162 -6.02 -23.18 1.85
CA LEU A 162 -5.92 -23.31 3.30
C LEU A 162 -6.94 -22.42 4.03
N LEU A 163 -7.27 -21.24 3.50
CA LEU A 163 -8.30 -20.37 4.08
C LEU A 163 -9.66 -21.10 4.14
N PHE A 164 -10.08 -21.70 3.04
CA PHE A 164 -11.38 -22.42 3.01
C PHE A 164 -11.37 -23.71 3.83
N VAL A 165 -10.19 -24.32 4.05
CA VAL A 165 -10.08 -25.55 4.85
C VAL A 165 -10.04 -25.27 6.34
N LEU A 166 -9.31 -24.24 6.76
CA LEU A 166 -8.98 -23.99 8.17
C LEU A 166 -9.89 -22.96 8.84
N VAL A 167 -10.50 -22.05 8.09
CA VAL A 167 -11.34 -20.98 8.64
C VAL A 167 -12.78 -21.24 8.22
N LYS A 168 -13.61 -21.74 9.14
CA LYS A 168 -14.98 -22.18 8.88
C LYS A 168 -16.02 -21.44 9.73
N ASP A 169 -15.64 -20.98 10.90
CA ASP A 169 -16.53 -20.28 11.82
C ASP A 169 -15.84 -19.08 12.49
N GLN A 170 -16.63 -18.33 13.28
CA GLN A 170 -16.17 -17.10 13.93
C GLN A 170 -15.08 -17.32 14.98
N ASN A 171 -14.89 -18.54 15.49
CA ASN A 171 -13.89 -18.86 16.52
C ASN A 171 -12.52 -19.15 15.91
N ASP A 172 -12.43 -19.32 14.58
CA ASP A 172 -11.20 -19.68 13.87
C ASP A 172 -10.24 -18.48 13.68
N VAL A 173 -10.25 -17.55 14.65
CA VAL A 173 -9.40 -16.35 14.64
C VAL A 173 -7.91 -16.71 14.64
N LEU A 174 -7.51 -17.70 15.46
CA LEU A 174 -6.13 -18.20 15.53
C LEU A 174 -5.72 -18.89 14.23
N GLN A 175 -6.61 -19.67 13.60
CA GLN A 175 -6.39 -20.33 12.32
C GLN A 175 -6.16 -19.30 11.21
N TYR A 176 -6.91 -18.20 11.21
CA TYR A 176 -6.71 -17.10 10.27
C TYR A 176 -5.37 -16.37 10.51
N ALA A 177 -5.01 -16.14 11.75
CA ALA A 177 -3.69 -15.60 12.11
C ALA A 177 -2.57 -16.56 11.66
N LEU A 178 -2.74 -17.88 11.86
CA LEU A 178 -1.81 -18.90 11.41
C LEU A 178 -1.61 -18.87 9.88
N LEU A 179 -2.67 -18.64 9.10
CA LEU A 179 -2.55 -18.49 7.64
C LEU A 179 -1.67 -17.30 7.26
N THR A 180 -1.80 -16.17 7.96
CA THR A 180 -0.96 -14.99 7.72
C THR A 180 0.52 -15.30 7.99
N VAL A 181 0.79 -16.04 9.07
CA VAL A 181 2.14 -16.50 9.45
C VAL A 181 2.66 -17.54 8.45
N THR A 182 1.81 -18.48 8.04
CA THR A 182 2.16 -19.52 7.06
C THR A 182 2.58 -18.91 5.73
N ASN A 183 1.90 -17.88 5.26
CA ASN A 183 2.31 -17.13 4.06
C ASN A 183 3.76 -16.61 4.19
N SER A 184 4.07 -15.92 5.29
CA SER A 184 5.41 -15.41 5.57
C SER A 184 6.44 -16.54 5.71
N GLY A 185 6.08 -17.65 6.36
CA GLY A 185 6.92 -18.83 6.53
C GLY A 185 7.25 -19.52 5.21
N LEU A 186 6.27 -19.72 4.34
CA LEU A 186 6.47 -20.31 3.01
C LEU A 186 7.36 -19.41 2.13
N ILE A 187 7.19 -18.11 2.20
CA ILE A 187 8.08 -17.14 1.55
C ILE A 187 9.50 -17.30 2.08
N CYS A 188 9.67 -17.34 3.39
CA CYS A 188 10.97 -17.52 4.04
C CYS A 188 11.66 -18.82 3.61
N ILE A 189 10.99 -19.95 3.78
CA ILE A 189 11.55 -21.28 3.48
C ILE A 189 11.96 -21.38 2.01
N SER A 190 11.05 -21.04 1.10
CA SER A 190 11.34 -21.09 -0.33
C SER A 190 12.52 -20.20 -0.71
N ASN A 191 12.59 -19.01 -0.12
CA ASN A 191 13.61 -18.02 -0.41
C ASN A 191 14.97 -18.41 0.18
N TRP A 192 14.98 -18.96 1.39
CA TRP A 192 16.19 -19.45 2.05
C TRP A 192 16.96 -20.49 1.21
N PHE A 193 16.24 -21.45 0.61
CA PHE A 193 16.85 -22.43 -0.28
C PHE A 193 17.26 -21.81 -1.62
N TYR A 194 16.43 -20.97 -2.19
CA TYR A 194 16.65 -20.40 -3.51
C TYR A 194 17.80 -19.39 -3.54
N CYS A 195 17.92 -18.51 -2.54
CA CYS A 195 18.98 -17.51 -2.49
C CYS A 195 20.38 -18.09 -2.36
N ARG A 196 20.53 -19.35 -1.88
CA ARG A 196 21.83 -20.02 -1.76
C ARG A 196 22.59 -20.15 -3.09
N ARG A 197 21.88 -20.11 -4.20
CA ARG A 197 22.50 -20.12 -5.54
C ARG A 197 23.26 -18.84 -5.85
N TYR A 198 22.87 -17.74 -5.20
CA TYR A 198 23.53 -16.44 -5.34
C TYR A 198 24.55 -16.21 -4.23
N VAL A 199 24.08 -16.25 -2.99
CA VAL A 199 24.87 -16.01 -1.80
C VAL A 199 24.44 -16.98 -0.71
N LYS A 200 25.40 -17.70 -0.13
CA LYS A 200 25.20 -18.50 1.09
C LYS A 200 25.40 -17.59 2.29
N VAL A 201 24.32 -17.01 2.78
CA VAL A 201 24.36 -16.09 3.93
C VAL A 201 24.69 -16.85 5.21
N ARG A 202 25.58 -16.29 6.02
CA ARG A 202 26.01 -16.83 7.31
C ARG A 202 26.15 -15.72 8.34
N LEU A 203 25.94 -16.05 9.61
CA LEU A 203 26.26 -15.14 10.70
C LEU A 203 27.76 -14.87 10.76
N THR A 204 28.12 -13.63 11.00
CA THR A 204 29.50 -13.20 11.18
C THR A 204 29.65 -12.34 12.42
N LYS A 205 30.75 -12.53 13.15
CA LYS A 205 31.12 -11.66 14.28
C LYS A 205 31.89 -10.40 13.81
N ARG A 206 32.40 -10.41 12.56
CA ARG A 206 33.14 -9.29 11.98
C ARG A 206 32.18 -8.32 11.31
N ILE A 207 31.54 -7.49 12.11
CA ILE A 207 30.55 -6.49 11.64
C ILE A 207 31.18 -5.11 11.66
N GLU A 208 31.27 -4.46 10.51
CA GLU A 208 31.68 -3.05 10.38
C GLU A 208 30.51 -2.11 10.73
N LEU A 209 30.02 -2.19 12.00
CA LEU A 209 28.78 -1.52 12.41
C LEU A 209 28.81 -0.01 12.11
N LYS A 210 29.93 0.67 12.36
CA LYS A 210 30.08 2.13 12.11
C LYS A 210 29.82 2.51 10.65
N LYS A 211 30.14 1.63 9.71
CA LYS A 211 29.94 1.84 8.27
C LYS A 211 28.48 1.71 7.86
N HIS A 212 27.76 0.78 8.49
CA HIS A 212 26.40 0.42 8.09
C HIS A 212 25.33 1.19 8.87
N ILE A 213 25.58 1.50 10.16
CA ILE A 213 24.53 2.00 11.07
C ILE A 213 23.99 3.37 10.66
N LYS A 214 24.87 4.31 10.29
CA LYS A 214 24.44 5.68 9.92
C LYS A 214 23.51 5.71 8.70
N PRO A 215 23.82 5.05 7.56
CA PRO A 215 22.90 4.96 6.44
C PRO A 215 21.60 4.20 6.77
N ILE A 216 21.68 3.12 7.57
CA ILE A 216 20.52 2.33 8.01
C ILE A 216 19.57 3.20 8.83
N LEU A 217 20.08 3.93 9.85
CA LEU A 217 19.27 4.82 10.68
C LEU A 217 18.64 5.97 9.90
N THR A 218 19.32 6.47 8.86
CA THR A 218 18.74 7.50 7.98
C THR A 218 17.51 6.95 7.22
N ILE A 219 17.59 5.72 6.70
CA ILE A 219 16.46 5.05 6.03
C ILE A 219 15.38 4.74 7.04
N PHE A 220 15.75 4.26 8.23
CA PHE A 220 14.82 3.94 9.30
C PHE A 220 13.98 5.16 9.70
N ALA A 221 14.58 6.31 9.90
CA ALA A 221 13.87 7.53 10.28
C ALA A 221 12.74 7.90 9.30
N ASN A 222 12.97 7.70 8.00
CA ASN A 222 11.94 7.89 6.99
C ASN A 222 10.80 6.84 7.09
N THR A 223 11.17 5.60 7.42
CA THR A 223 10.21 4.48 7.51
C THR A 223 9.35 4.58 8.77
N VAL A 224 9.90 5.10 9.88
CA VAL A 224 9.19 5.30 11.16
C VAL A 224 7.91 6.12 10.95
N ALA A 225 8.03 7.31 10.36
CA ALA A 225 6.89 8.19 10.17
C ALA A 225 5.77 7.51 9.35
N THR A 226 6.15 6.80 8.29
CA THR A 226 5.19 6.07 7.45
C THR A 226 4.53 4.91 8.19
N THR A 227 5.30 4.14 8.98
CA THR A 227 4.75 2.99 9.71
C THR A 227 3.82 3.42 10.83
N ILE A 228 4.16 4.49 11.56
CA ILE A 228 3.27 5.08 12.57
C ILE A 228 1.98 5.52 11.89
N TYR A 229 2.08 6.27 10.80
CA TYR A 229 0.94 6.76 10.05
C TYR A 229 -0.02 5.63 9.61
N VAL A 230 0.53 4.52 9.10
CA VAL A 230 -0.29 3.39 8.59
C VAL A 230 -0.95 2.57 9.70
N ASN A 231 -0.28 2.40 10.84
CA ASN A 231 -0.76 1.50 11.90
C ASN A 231 -1.48 2.24 13.04
N ALA A 232 -1.26 3.55 13.21
CA ALA A 232 -1.75 4.30 14.35
C ALA A 232 -3.28 4.25 14.46
N ASP A 233 -3.99 4.44 13.36
CA ASP A 233 -5.46 4.43 13.34
C ASP A 233 -6.00 3.11 13.89
N THR A 234 -5.53 1.97 13.36
CA THR A 234 -5.96 0.63 13.78
C THR A 234 -5.63 0.38 15.25
N THR A 235 -4.42 0.75 15.67
CA THR A 235 -3.98 0.59 17.07
C THR A 235 -4.83 1.46 18.01
N MET A 236 -5.07 2.72 17.65
CA MET A 236 -5.83 3.65 18.48
C MET A 236 -7.32 3.30 18.55
N ILE A 237 -7.92 2.83 17.44
CA ILE A 237 -9.30 2.32 17.46
C ILE A 237 -9.39 1.12 18.41
N GLY A 238 -8.45 0.16 18.33
CA GLY A 238 -8.45 -1.01 19.20
C GLY A 238 -8.33 -0.63 20.67
N LEU A 239 -7.43 0.30 21.01
CA LEU A 239 -7.22 0.77 22.37
C LEU A 239 -8.40 1.58 22.94
N LEU A 240 -9.04 2.42 22.12
CA LEU A 240 -10.01 3.41 22.57
C LEU A 240 -11.47 3.00 22.32
N SER A 241 -11.72 2.09 21.38
CA SER A 241 -13.08 1.74 20.96
C SER A 241 -13.35 0.23 20.88
N GLY A 242 -12.31 -0.62 20.82
CA GLY A 242 -12.41 -2.07 20.80
C GLY A 242 -12.39 -2.72 19.43
N ASP A 243 -12.30 -4.05 19.42
CA ASP A 243 -12.04 -4.88 18.23
C ASP A 243 -13.12 -4.78 17.15
N TYR A 244 -14.39 -4.71 17.54
CA TYR A 244 -15.49 -4.57 16.60
C TYR A 244 -15.28 -3.38 15.66
N TYR A 245 -14.89 -2.22 16.21
CA TYR A 245 -14.62 -1.02 15.41
C TYR A 245 -13.34 -1.10 14.60
N VAL A 246 -12.34 -1.86 15.05
CA VAL A 246 -11.17 -2.20 14.24
C VAL A 246 -11.58 -3.04 13.03
N GLY A 247 -12.48 -3.99 13.20
CA GLY A 247 -13.02 -4.81 12.13
C GLY A 247 -13.72 -3.97 11.05
N LEU A 248 -14.63 -3.09 11.48
CA LEU A 248 -15.34 -2.15 10.60
C LEU A 248 -14.37 -1.25 9.82
N TYR A 249 -13.40 -0.66 10.52
CA TYR A 249 -12.37 0.17 9.91
C TYR A 249 -11.53 -0.60 8.89
N SER A 250 -11.13 -1.81 9.27
CA SER A 250 -10.27 -2.67 8.44
C SER A 250 -10.90 -3.00 7.10
N LEU A 251 -12.22 -3.27 7.04
CA LEU A 251 -12.91 -3.52 5.78
C LEU A 251 -12.82 -2.30 4.86
N ALA A 252 -13.18 -1.13 5.36
CA ALA A 252 -13.17 0.10 4.58
C ALA A 252 -11.76 0.44 4.07
N VAL A 253 -10.75 0.34 4.94
CA VAL A 253 -9.34 0.62 4.60
C VAL A 253 -8.79 -0.37 3.57
N LYS A 254 -9.18 -1.66 3.63
CA LYS A 254 -8.73 -2.64 2.63
C LYS A 254 -9.29 -2.31 1.24
N ILE A 255 -10.56 -1.93 1.13
CA ILE A 255 -11.17 -1.49 -0.13
C ILE A 255 -10.47 -0.21 -0.63
N TYR A 256 -10.32 0.77 0.25
CA TYR A 256 -9.61 2.02 -0.04
C TYR A 256 -8.20 1.79 -0.59
N ASN A 257 -7.42 0.93 0.07
CA ASN A 257 -6.03 0.64 -0.34
C ASN A 257 -5.94 -0.06 -1.69
N VAL A 258 -6.87 -0.93 -2.04
CA VAL A 258 -6.96 -1.55 -3.37
C VAL A 258 -7.11 -0.47 -4.44
N ILE A 259 -8.07 0.43 -4.27
CA ILE A 259 -8.33 1.50 -5.25
C ILE A 259 -7.18 2.51 -5.28
N LYS A 260 -6.65 2.91 -4.13
CA LYS A 260 -5.47 3.77 -4.03
C LYS A 260 -4.28 3.19 -4.81
N THR A 261 -4.03 1.89 -4.67
CA THR A 261 -2.92 1.21 -5.36
C THR A 261 -3.15 1.15 -6.88
N MET A 262 -4.38 0.88 -7.32
CA MET A 262 -4.73 0.90 -8.74
C MET A 262 -4.53 2.29 -9.36
N LEU A 263 -4.95 3.34 -8.69
CA LEU A 263 -4.77 4.72 -9.14
C LEU A 263 -3.31 5.16 -9.11
N ALA A 264 -2.54 4.72 -8.11
CA ALA A 264 -1.11 4.98 -8.02
C ALA A 264 -0.31 4.36 -9.18
N ALA A 265 -0.79 3.27 -9.78
CA ALA A 265 -0.17 2.67 -10.95
C ALA A 265 -0.07 3.65 -12.13
N ILE A 266 -1.01 4.59 -12.26
CA ILE A 266 -1.04 5.58 -13.34
C ILE A 266 0.22 6.47 -13.30
N TYR A 267 0.57 6.98 -12.12
CA TYR A 267 1.76 7.83 -12.00
C TYR A 267 3.07 7.03 -11.88
N SER A 268 3.01 5.79 -11.41
CA SER A 268 4.22 4.96 -11.24
C SER A 268 4.96 4.71 -12.57
N VAL A 269 4.23 4.61 -13.67
CA VAL A 269 4.78 4.44 -15.02
C VAL A 269 5.52 5.70 -15.50
N ALA A 270 5.15 6.87 -14.99
CA ALA A 270 5.77 8.15 -15.39
C ALA A 270 7.07 8.45 -14.62
N ILE A 271 7.26 7.87 -13.42
CA ILE A 271 8.43 8.15 -12.55
C ILE A 271 9.77 8.03 -13.30
N PRO A 272 10.07 6.94 -14.04
CA PRO A 272 11.35 6.83 -14.73
C PRO A 272 11.56 7.89 -15.80
N ARG A 273 10.48 8.26 -16.54
CA ARG A 273 10.55 9.28 -17.59
C ARG A 273 10.80 10.66 -17.00
N ILE A 274 10.09 11.01 -15.93
CA ILE A 274 10.27 12.30 -15.27
C ILE A 274 11.67 12.39 -14.67
N SER A 275 12.14 11.33 -13.98
CA SER A 275 13.50 11.29 -13.42
C SER A 275 14.59 11.44 -14.49
N PHE A 276 14.40 10.83 -15.66
CA PHE A 276 15.32 10.96 -16.78
C PHE A 276 15.39 12.40 -17.30
N PHE A 277 14.24 13.04 -17.56
CA PHE A 277 14.21 14.43 -18.05
C PHE A 277 14.65 15.44 -16.97
N ALA A 278 14.35 15.20 -15.70
CA ALA A 278 14.83 16.01 -14.60
C ALA A 278 16.37 15.94 -14.48
N GLY A 279 16.95 14.76 -14.66
CA GLY A 279 18.41 14.57 -14.69
C GLY A 279 19.10 15.30 -15.86
N GLN A 280 18.37 15.57 -16.95
CA GLN A 280 18.84 16.37 -18.09
C GLN A 280 18.53 17.87 -17.96
N ASN A 281 17.92 18.32 -16.85
CA ASN A 281 17.39 19.67 -16.65
C ASN A 281 16.38 20.14 -17.73
N ASP A 282 15.71 19.20 -18.41
CA ASP A 282 14.70 19.49 -19.43
C ASP A 282 13.33 19.74 -18.77
N LYS A 283 13.17 20.93 -18.22
CA LYS A 283 11.92 21.34 -17.57
C LYS A 283 10.71 21.23 -18.48
N ARG A 284 10.85 21.48 -19.78
CA ARG A 284 9.77 21.43 -20.75
C ARG A 284 9.19 20.02 -20.89
N LYS A 285 10.04 19.00 -20.99
CA LYS A 285 9.60 17.60 -21.06
C LYS A 285 9.06 17.12 -19.73
N VAL A 286 9.65 17.54 -18.60
CA VAL A 286 9.10 17.25 -17.25
C VAL A 286 7.67 17.80 -17.16
N LYS A 287 7.45 19.08 -17.55
CA LYS A 287 6.13 19.71 -17.58
C LYS A 287 5.14 18.91 -18.43
N GLN A 288 5.52 18.51 -19.62
CA GLN A 288 4.67 17.77 -20.55
C GLN A 288 4.23 16.42 -19.95
N VAL A 289 5.16 15.65 -19.38
CA VAL A 289 4.86 14.34 -18.80
C VAL A 289 4.03 14.51 -17.52
N PHE A 290 4.44 15.42 -16.62
CA PHE A 290 3.73 15.66 -15.36
C PHE A 290 2.30 16.14 -15.60
N THR A 291 2.09 17.11 -16.51
CA THR A 291 0.75 17.59 -16.90
C THR A 291 -0.12 16.47 -17.46
N SER A 292 0.44 15.60 -18.32
CA SER A 292 -0.32 14.47 -18.89
C SER A 292 -0.77 13.49 -17.84
N VAL A 293 0.09 13.18 -16.85
CA VAL A 293 -0.25 12.29 -15.75
C VAL A 293 -1.27 12.93 -14.81
N CYS A 294 -1.08 14.20 -14.49
CA CYS A 294 -2.02 14.97 -13.67
C CYS A 294 -3.42 15.00 -14.31
N ALA A 295 -3.48 15.25 -15.61
CA ALA A 295 -4.72 15.25 -16.38
C ALA A 295 -5.40 13.86 -16.40
N ALA A 296 -4.64 12.79 -16.63
CA ALA A 296 -5.16 11.42 -16.60
C ALA A 296 -5.72 11.05 -15.22
N LEU A 297 -4.98 11.40 -14.16
CA LEU A 297 -5.45 11.18 -12.79
C LEU A 297 -6.73 11.97 -12.49
N THR A 298 -6.81 13.25 -12.87
CA THR A 298 -7.99 14.08 -12.62
C THR A 298 -9.24 13.47 -13.23
N ILE A 299 -9.15 12.96 -14.47
CA ILE A 299 -10.28 12.35 -15.18
C ILE A 299 -10.74 11.05 -14.52
N ILE A 300 -9.84 10.27 -13.92
CA ILE A 300 -10.19 8.95 -13.37
C ILE A 300 -10.49 9.05 -11.86
N LEU A 301 -9.70 9.80 -11.12
CA LEU A 301 -9.73 9.82 -9.65
C LEU A 301 -11.03 10.41 -9.08
N LEU A 302 -11.47 11.56 -9.59
CA LEU A 302 -12.66 12.23 -9.08
C LEU A 302 -13.93 11.39 -9.32
N PRO A 303 -14.20 10.89 -10.55
CA PRO A 303 -15.32 10.00 -10.80
C PRO A 303 -15.23 8.67 -10.03
N ALA A 304 -14.04 8.08 -9.91
CA ALA A 304 -13.85 6.84 -9.15
C ALA A 304 -14.10 7.04 -7.66
N GLY A 305 -13.61 8.14 -7.08
CA GLY A 305 -13.85 8.47 -5.67
C GLY A 305 -15.33 8.72 -5.37
N LEU A 306 -16.01 9.52 -6.19
CA LEU A 306 -17.44 9.75 -6.03
C LEU A 306 -18.25 8.49 -6.30
N GLY A 307 -17.91 7.73 -7.35
CA GLY A 307 -18.54 6.46 -7.66
C GLY A 307 -18.47 5.50 -6.48
N LEU A 308 -17.28 5.32 -5.90
CA LEU A 308 -17.11 4.49 -4.70
C LEU A 308 -17.94 5.00 -3.51
N ALA A 309 -17.95 6.32 -3.28
CA ALA A 309 -18.74 6.91 -2.21
C ALA A 309 -20.24 6.63 -2.38
N THR A 310 -20.76 6.74 -3.62
CA THR A 310 -22.16 6.49 -3.90
C THR A 310 -22.57 5.03 -3.68
N ILE A 311 -21.74 4.05 -4.07
CA ILE A 311 -22.03 2.60 -3.93
C ILE A 311 -21.41 1.98 -2.68
N SER A 312 -20.94 2.79 -1.71
CA SER A 312 -20.21 2.31 -0.53
C SER A 312 -20.98 1.26 0.28
N LYS A 313 -22.28 1.44 0.48
CA LYS A 313 -23.15 0.49 1.19
C LYS A 313 -23.18 -0.88 0.50
N GLU A 314 -23.41 -0.88 -0.80
CA GLU A 314 -23.49 -2.08 -1.62
C GLU A 314 -22.12 -2.81 -1.64
N VAL A 315 -21.03 -2.08 -1.78
CA VAL A 315 -19.69 -2.65 -1.76
C VAL A 315 -19.38 -3.28 -0.39
N VAL A 316 -19.73 -2.61 0.70
CA VAL A 316 -19.57 -3.13 2.07
C VAL A 316 -20.40 -4.42 2.26
N ILE A 317 -21.65 -4.46 1.80
CA ILE A 317 -22.51 -5.66 1.87
C ILE A 317 -21.88 -6.82 1.06
N ILE A 318 -21.34 -6.56 -0.12
CA ILE A 318 -20.69 -7.59 -0.94
C ILE A 318 -19.46 -8.14 -0.23
N MET A 319 -18.66 -7.28 0.39
CA MET A 319 -17.41 -7.65 1.02
C MET A 319 -17.57 -8.30 2.40
N GLY A 320 -18.39 -7.73 3.28
CA GLY A 320 -18.50 -8.16 4.68
C GLY A 320 -19.88 -8.62 5.11
N GLY A 321 -20.91 -8.42 4.27
CA GLY A 321 -22.30 -8.67 4.67
C GLY A 321 -22.93 -7.48 5.40
N THR A 322 -24.15 -7.71 5.91
CA THR A 322 -24.94 -6.65 6.58
C THR A 322 -24.36 -6.19 7.91
N GLU A 323 -23.61 -7.02 8.60
CA GLU A 323 -22.93 -6.70 9.85
C GLU A 323 -21.97 -5.50 9.70
N TYR A 324 -21.37 -5.35 8.52
CA TYR A 324 -20.41 -4.26 8.26
C TYR A 324 -21.03 -2.97 7.73
N LEU A 325 -22.36 -2.83 7.74
CA LEU A 325 -23.04 -1.64 7.17
C LEU A 325 -22.52 -0.31 7.74
N ASP A 326 -22.12 -0.27 9.01
CA ASP A 326 -21.55 0.91 9.64
C ASP A 326 -20.20 1.33 9.03
N SER A 327 -19.49 0.40 8.34
CA SER A 327 -18.29 0.72 7.57
C SER A 327 -18.56 1.55 6.31
N ALA A 328 -19.82 1.67 5.89
CA ALA A 328 -20.17 2.39 4.66
C ALA A 328 -19.81 3.88 4.75
N LEU A 329 -20.07 4.53 5.89
CA LEU A 329 -19.69 5.92 6.11
C LEU A 329 -18.16 6.08 6.16
N THR A 330 -17.45 5.15 6.81
CA THR A 330 -15.99 5.09 6.81
C THR A 330 -15.44 5.03 5.39
N LEU A 331 -16.01 4.16 4.55
CA LEU A 331 -15.60 4.01 3.15
C LEU A 331 -15.92 5.27 2.33
N GLN A 332 -17.04 5.96 2.59
CA GLN A 332 -17.36 7.23 1.96
C GLN A 332 -16.31 8.30 2.28
N ILE A 333 -15.96 8.46 3.57
CA ILE A 333 -14.93 9.42 3.99
C ILE A 333 -13.60 9.10 3.33
N LEU A 334 -13.18 7.83 3.35
CA LEU A 334 -11.93 7.39 2.71
C LEU A 334 -11.96 7.53 1.19
N SER A 335 -13.14 7.43 0.54
CA SER A 335 -13.28 7.67 -0.89
C SER A 335 -12.93 9.10 -1.29
N PHE A 336 -13.29 10.07 -0.49
CA PHE A 336 -12.85 11.45 -0.68
C PHE A 336 -11.37 11.65 -0.37
N SER A 337 -10.82 10.92 0.59
CA SER A 337 -9.40 10.99 0.93
C SER A 337 -8.49 10.48 -0.20
N LEU A 338 -9.02 9.68 -1.15
CA LEU A 338 -8.28 9.26 -2.36
C LEU A 338 -7.71 10.46 -3.12
N ILE A 339 -8.41 11.60 -3.13
CA ILE A 339 -7.96 12.82 -3.80
C ILE A 339 -6.65 13.30 -3.18
N GLY A 340 -6.61 13.45 -1.87
CA GLY A 340 -5.41 13.85 -1.12
C GLY A 340 -4.27 12.84 -1.30
N ALA A 341 -4.58 11.55 -1.12
CA ALA A 341 -3.60 10.47 -1.16
C ALA A 341 -2.94 10.30 -2.54
N VAL A 342 -3.73 10.30 -3.61
CA VAL A 342 -3.23 10.02 -4.97
C VAL A 342 -2.50 11.23 -5.54
N PHE A 343 -3.04 12.44 -5.37
CA PHE A 343 -2.33 13.66 -5.79
C PHE A 343 -1.11 13.94 -4.89
N GLY A 344 -1.19 13.72 -3.59
CA GLY A 344 -0.03 13.80 -2.69
C GLY A 344 1.09 12.84 -3.13
N GLY A 345 0.71 11.60 -3.50
CA GLY A 345 1.62 10.63 -4.09
C GLY A 345 2.21 11.09 -5.44
N LEU A 346 1.39 11.67 -6.31
CA LEU A 346 1.87 12.25 -7.58
C LEU A 346 2.95 13.32 -7.35
N PHE A 347 2.70 14.27 -6.44
CA PHE A 347 3.71 15.30 -6.09
C PHE A 347 4.97 14.67 -5.51
N THR A 348 4.81 13.72 -4.60
CA THR A 348 5.93 13.05 -3.95
C THR A 348 6.81 12.31 -4.95
N TYR A 349 6.23 11.43 -5.75
CA TYR A 349 6.97 10.49 -6.59
C TYR A 349 7.32 11.02 -7.97
N CYS A 350 6.49 11.90 -8.55
CA CYS A 350 6.71 12.42 -9.89
C CYS A 350 7.31 13.83 -9.92
N LEU A 351 7.33 14.55 -8.81
CA LEU A 351 7.91 15.90 -8.78
C LEU A 351 9.03 16.02 -7.76
N ASN A 352 8.74 15.83 -6.46
CA ASN A 352 9.70 16.11 -5.41
C ASN A 352 10.92 15.19 -5.45
N ILE A 353 10.73 13.87 -5.59
CA ILE A 353 11.85 12.92 -5.63
C ILE A 353 12.72 13.13 -6.88
N PRO A 354 12.16 13.20 -8.12
CA PRO A 354 12.97 13.44 -9.31
C PRO A 354 13.75 14.76 -9.31
N LEU A 355 13.23 15.79 -8.61
CA LEU A 355 13.87 17.10 -8.50
C LEU A 355 14.81 17.23 -7.28
N GLY A 356 15.06 16.14 -6.51
CA GLY A 356 15.92 16.16 -5.34
C GLY A 356 15.35 16.92 -4.13
N ARG A 357 14.01 16.99 -4.04
CA ARG A 357 13.27 17.73 -3.00
C ARG A 357 12.67 16.81 -1.93
N GLU A 358 13.29 15.66 -1.64
CA GLU A 358 12.77 14.65 -0.71
C GLU A 358 12.49 15.20 0.70
N LYS A 359 13.21 16.25 1.10
CA LYS A 359 12.99 16.93 2.40
C LYS A 359 11.56 17.47 2.54
N ILE A 360 10.92 17.89 1.44
CA ILE A 360 9.52 18.34 1.44
C ILE A 360 8.62 17.17 1.83
N ASN A 361 8.84 16.00 1.23
CA ASN A 361 8.03 14.81 1.49
C ASN A 361 8.15 14.34 2.95
N VAL A 362 9.39 14.31 3.48
CA VAL A 362 9.64 13.94 4.88
C VAL A 362 8.89 14.87 5.84
N LYS A 363 8.98 16.18 5.61
CA LYS A 363 8.26 17.16 6.44
C LYS A 363 6.75 17.01 6.32
N ALA A 364 6.23 16.89 5.08
CA ALA A 364 4.80 16.70 4.83
C ALA A 364 4.27 15.46 5.58
N THR A 365 4.92 14.32 5.41
CA THR A 365 4.49 13.06 6.04
C THR A 365 4.63 13.12 7.57
N THR A 366 5.69 13.73 8.10
CA THR A 366 5.88 13.84 9.56
C THR A 366 4.82 14.74 10.19
N ILE A 367 4.56 15.92 9.61
CA ILE A 367 3.54 16.84 10.12
C ILE A 367 2.16 16.17 10.04
N SER A 368 1.85 15.54 8.92
CA SER A 368 0.59 14.85 8.70
C SER A 368 0.40 13.69 9.71
N ALA A 369 1.44 12.89 9.96
CA ALA A 369 1.38 11.82 10.96
C ALA A 369 1.16 12.35 12.38
N LEU A 370 1.83 13.42 12.77
CA LEU A 370 1.66 14.03 14.09
C LEU A 370 0.25 14.59 14.27
N VAL A 371 -0.27 15.26 13.25
CA VAL A 371 -1.65 15.80 13.27
C VAL A 371 -2.67 14.67 13.32
N ASN A 372 -2.49 13.62 12.50
CA ASN A 372 -3.37 12.45 12.51
C ASN A 372 -3.43 11.79 13.89
N VAL A 373 -2.27 11.44 14.46
CA VAL A 373 -2.20 10.80 15.78
C VAL A 373 -2.75 11.72 16.88
N GLY A 374 -2.42 13.02 16.85
CA GLY A 374 -2.92 13.99 17.81
C GLY A 374 -4.45 14.14 17.78
N LEU A 375 -5.02 14.22 16.57
CA LEU A 375 -6.47 14.31 16.40
C LEU A 375 -7.18 13.00 16.72
N ASN A 376 -6.56 11.85 16.46
CA ASN A 376 -7.11 10.54 16.80
C ASN A 376 -7.41 10.39 18.29
N VAL A 377 -6.56 10.94 19.17
CA VAL A 377 -6.78 10.91 20.63
C VAL A 377 -8.12 11.55 21.01
N ILE A 378 -8.52 12.59 20.29
CA ILE A 378 -9.75 13.36 20.58
C ILE A 378 -10.95 12.80 19.79
N ILE A 379 -10.75 12.49 18.51
CA ILE A 379 -11.85 12.21 17.58
C ILE A 379 -12.29 10.75 17.63
N ILE A 380 -11.37 9.80 17.83
CA ILE A 380 -11.73 8.37 17.91
C ILE A 380 -12.67 8.06 19.09
N PRO A 381 -12.48 8.56 20.32
CA PRO A 381 -13.42 8.32 21.41
C PRO A 381 -14.85 8.78 21.09
N MET A 382 -15.00 9.84 20.28
CA MET A 382 -16.32 10.42 19.93
C MET A 382 -16.97 9.74 18.73
N PHE A 383 -16.17 9.47 17.67
CA PHE A 383 -16.66 9.01 16.37
C PHE A 383 -16.14 7.63 15.96
N LYS A 384 -15.35 6.96 16.83
CA LYS A 384 -14.83 5.61 16.63
C LYS A 384 -14.09 5.47 15.29
N HIS A 385 -14.36 4.42 14.52
CA HIS A 385 -13.79 4.13 13.21
C HIS A 385 -14.03 5.23 12.16
N ASN A 386 -15.17 5.92 12.22
CA ASN A 386 -15.45 7.05 11.33
C ASN A 386 -14.56 8.25 11.66
N GLY A 387 -14.24 8.44 12.95
CA GLY A 387 -13.30 9.46 13.40
C GLY A 387 -11.90 9.23 12.84
N ALA A 388 -11.40 7.99 12.89
CA ALA A 388 -10.11 7.62 12.29
C ALA A 388 -10.09 7.85 10.78
N ALA A 389 -11.17 7.53 10.07
CA ALA A 389 -11.26 7.79 8.63
C ALA A 389 -11.21 9.29 8.32
N PHE A 390 -11.87 10.12 9.14
CA PHE A 390 -11.85 11.57 8.98
C PHE A 390 -10.44 12.15 9.21
N THR A 391 -9.75 11.73 10.28
CA THR A 391 -8.39 12.18 10.56
C THR A 391 -7.40 11.72 9.50
N THR A 392 -7.56 10.49 8.97
CA THR A 392 -6.80 10.00 7.82
C THR A 392 -7.05 10.84 6.58
N ALA A 393 -8.32 11.18 6.27
CA ALA A 393 -8.63 12.05 5.13
C ALA A 393 -7.97 13.44 5.29
N LEU A 394 -8.06 14.04 6.47
CA LEU A 394 -7.39 15.30 6.76
C LEU A 394 -5.89 15.21 6.58
N ALA A 395 -5.28 14.13 7.06
CA ALA A 395 -3.85 13.89 6.96
C ALA A 395 -3.37 13.74 5.50
N GLU A 396 -4.12 13.03 4.65
CA GLU A 396 -3.81 12.90 3.22
C GLU A 396 -3.92 14.26 2.50
N PHE A 397 -4.91 15.08 2.83
CA PHE A 397 -5.01 16.43 2.30
C PHE A 397 -3.89 17.34 2.81
N LEU A 398 -3.45 17.20 4.05
CA LEU A 398 -2.29 17.94 4.57
C LEU A 398 -1.01 17.60 3.79
N VAL A 399 -0.77 16.34 3.47
CA VAL A 399 0.36 15.94 2.60
C VAL A 399 0.24 16.63 1.24
N LEU A 400 -0.93 16.56 0.61
CA LEU A 400 -1.17 17.19 -0.68
C LEU A 400 -0.91 18.70 -0.64
N PHE A 401 -1.54 19.40 0.28
CA PHE A 401 -1.42 20.88 0.38
C PHE A 401 -0.01 21.31 0.77
N TYR A 402 0.65 20.57 1.70
CA TYR A 402 2.03 20.89 2.05
C TYR A 402 2.96 20.74 0.83
N CYS A 403 2.83 19.66 0.06
CA CYS A 403 3.60 19.48 -1.17
C CYS A 403 3.27 20.55 -2.22
N TRP A 404 1.99 20.87 -2.39
CA TRP A 404 1.53 21.91 -3.33
C TRP A 404 2.12 23.29 -2.99
N PHE A 405 1.96 23.77 -1.76
CA PHE A 405 2.44 25.10 -1.35
C PHE A 405 3.98 25.18 -1.25
N SER A 406 4.65 24.06 -1.00
CA SER A 406 6.12 24.00 -0.99
C SER A 406 6.73 24.06 -2.38
N CYS A 407 5.99 23.78 -3.44
CA CYS A 407 6.42 23.85 -4.83
C CYS A 407 6.11 25.23 -5.42
N LYS A 408 6.91 26.25 -5.05
CA LYS A 408 6.72 27.65 -5.53
C LYS A 408 6.80 27.80 -7.05
N ASP A 409 7.52 26.91 -7.72
CA ASP A 409 7.73 26.84 -9.17
C ASP A 409 6.77 25.86 -9.89
N LEU A 410 5.63 25.53 -9.26
CA LEU A 410 4.68 24.56 -9.80
C LEU A 410 4.17 24.93 -11.22
N GLY A 411 3.99 26.22 -11.50
CA GLY A 411 3.60 26.71 -12.83
C GLY A 411 4.57 26.33 -13.94
N ASP A 412 5.85 26.07 -13.60
CA ASP A 412 6.85 25.59 -14.56
C ASP A 412 6.62 24.12 -14.94
N TYR A 413 5.86 23.37 -14.12
CA TYR A 413 5.69 21.91 -14.27
C TYR A 413 4.27 21.47 -14.60
N ILE A 414 3.27 22.36 -14.52
CA ILE A 414 1.89 22.05 -14.87
C ILE A 414 1.30 23.06 -15.87
N ASP A 415 0.48 22.57 -16.79
CA ASP A 415 -0.39 23.40 -17.60
C ASP A 415 -1.72 23.60 -16.87
N VAL A 416 -1.89 24.78 -16.29
CA VAL A 416 -3.06 25.12 -15.48
C VAL A 416 -4.35 25.12 -16.31
N ASN A 417 -4.30 25.52 -17.59
CA ASN A 417 -5.47 25.56 -18.44
C ASN A 417 -5.97 24.14 -18.77
N LEU A 418 -5.04 23.26 -19.10
CA LEU A 418 -5.38 21.86 -19.35
C LEU A 418 -5.90 21.19 -18.06
N PHE A 419 -5.30 21.49 -16.91
CA PHE A 419 -5.78 20.98 -15.62
C PHE A 419 -7.21 21.44 -15.31
N LYS A 420 -7.50 22.75 -15.45
CA LYS A 420 -8.85 23.30 -15.25
C LYS A 420 -9.88 22.68 -16.18
N LYS A 421 -9.53 22.50 -17.46
CA LYS A 421 -10.38 21.83 -18.47
C LYS A 421 -10.75 20.42 -18.05
N ASN A 422 -9.74 19.61 -17.64
CA ASN A 422 -9.97 18.23 -17.19
C ASN A 422 -10.75 18.18 -15.87
N LEU A 423 -10.53 19.13 -14.96
CA LEU A 423 -11.27 19.23 -13.72
C LEU A 423 -12.76 19.48 -13.99
N PHE A 424 -13.07 20.40 -14.90
CA PHE A 424 -14.45 20.67 -15.31
C PHE A 424 -15.11 19.43 -15.96
N GLN A 425 -14.41 18.76 -16.87
CA GLN A 425 -14.91 17.54 -17.51
C GLN A 425 -15.15 16.41 -16.49
N SER A 426 -14.26 16.27 -15.52
CA SER A 426 -14.42 15.30 -14.44
C SER A 426 -15.59 15.63 -13.52
N PHE A 427 -15.84 16.92 -13.28
CA PHE A 427 -17.00 17.36 -12.48
C PHE A 427 -18.32 17.03 -13.18
N VAL A 428 -18.42 17.24 -14.48
CA VAL A 428 -19.60 16.81 -15.28
C VAL A 428 -19.77 15.30 -15.18
N GLY A 429 -18.69 14.52 -15.37
CA GLY A 429 -18.74 13.06 -15.21
C GLY A 429 -19.16 12.61 -13.79
N CYS A 430 -18.76 13.35 -12.76
CA CYS A 430 -19.23 13.09 -11.39
C CYS A 430 -20.75 13.25 -11.26
N ILE A 431 -21.33 14.26 -11.89
CA ILE A 431 -22.79 14.47 -11.89
C ILE A 431 -23.49 13.28 -12.59
N THR A 432 -22.98 12.86 -13.75
CA THR A 432 -23.51 11.70 -14.47
C THR A 432 -23.45 10.43 -13.64
N ILE A 433 -22.31 10.13 -13.01
CA ILE A 433 -22.16 8.96 -12.13
C ILE A 433 -23.13 9.00 -10.96
N PHE A 434 -23.30 10.19 -10.35
CA PHE A 434 -24.24 10.37 -9.26
C PHE A 434 -25.67 10.08 -9.71
N ILE A 435 -26.11 10.62 -10.86
CA ILE A 435 -27.45 10.40 -11.43
C ILE A 435 -27.65 8.91 -11.76
N VAL A 436 -26.67 8.29 -12.42
CA VAL A 436 -26.70 6.84 -12.74
C VAL A 436 -26.86 6.02 -11.46
N SER A 437 -26.10 6.35 -10.40
CA SER A 437 -26.19 5.64 -9.13
C SER A 437 -27.58 5.81 -8.49
N LEU A 438 -28.17 6.99 -8.53
CA LEU A 438 -29.53 7.22 -8.04
C LEU A 438 -30.57 6.41 -8.81
N ILE A 439 -30.52 6.46 -10.15
CA ILE A 439 -31.47 5.72 -11.02
C ILE A 439 -31.36 4.22 -10.76
N VAL A 440 -30.17 3.66 -10.79
CA VAL A 440 -29.96 2.23 -10.56
C VAL A 440 -30.47 1.79 -9.17
N LYS A 441 -30.27 2.62 -8.15
CA LYS A 441 -30.76 2.33 -6.80
C LYS A 441 -32.27 2.42 -6.63
N CYS A 442 -32.94 3.28 -7.41
CA CYS A 442 -34.39 3.42 -7.37
C CYS A 442 -35.10 2.24 -8.05
N TYR A 443 -34.53 1.70 -9.14
CA TYR A 443 -35.23 0.72 -9.97
C TYR A 443 -34.76 -0.73 -9.79
N LEU A 444 -33.65 -0.96 -9.15
CA LEU A 444 -33.06 -2.31 -9.06
C LEU A 444 -32.72 -2.67 -7.62
N ASP A 445 -32.96 -3.94 -7.29
CA ASP A 445 -32.60 -4.55 -6.01
C ASP A 445 -31.36 -5.43 -6.15
N GLY A 446 -30.72 -5.71 -5.00
CA GLY A 446 -29.52 -6.54 -4.94
C GLY A 446 -28.20 -5.76 -5.06
N ALA A 447 -27.36 -5.87 -4.02
CA ALA A 447 -26.11 -5.12 -3.92
C ALA A 447 -25.16 -5.37 -5.10
N LEU A 448 -25.00 -6.64 -5.52
CA LEU A 448 -24.11 -7.00 -6.63
C LEU A 448 -24.58 -6.40 -7.96
N VAL A 449 -25.87 -6.51 -8.26
CA VAL A 449 -26.47 -5.97 -9.49
C VAL A 449 -26.29 -4.46 -9.54
N ARG A 450 -26.59 -3.75 -8.43
CA ARG A 450 -26.39 -2.32 -8.31
C ARG A 450 -24.95 -1.92 -8.58
N VAL A 451 -23.97 -2.55 -7.93
CA VAL A 451 -22.53 -2.23 -8.11
C VAL A 451 -22.10 -2.45 -9.55
N VAL A 452 -22.42 -3.61 -10.14
CA VAL A 452 -22.01 -3.93 -11.52
C VAL A 452 -22.61 -2.94 -12.51
N LEU A 453 -23.91 -2.67 -12.42
CA LEU A 453 -24.59 -1.77 -13.34
C LEU A 453 -24.15 -0.31 -13.17
N VAL A 454 -23.99 0.18 -11.93
CA VAL A 454 -23.46 1.53 -11.71
C VAL A 454 -22.07 1.66 -12.32
N ILE A 455 -21.19 0.69 -12.13
CA ILE A 455 -19.83 0.74 -12.69
C ILE A 455 -19.89 0.70 -14.24
N VAL A 456 -20.62 -0.26 -14.82
CA VAL A 456 -20.65 -0.42 -16.29
C VAL A 456 -21.28 0.80 -16.96
N LEU A 457 -22.46 1.24 -16.49
CA LEU A 457 -23.13 2.41 -17.06
C LEU A 457 -22.32 3.68 -16.86
N SER A 458 -21.69 3.86 -15.70
CA SER A 458 -20.80 5.01 -15.46
C SER A 458 -19.61 5.03 -16.42
N ILE A 459 -18.96 3.89 -16.65
CA ILE A 459 -17.83 3.82 -17.59
C ILE A 459 -18.29 4.17 -19.03
N ILE A 460 -19.44 3.64 -19.46
CA ILE A 460 -19.97 3.88 -20.81
C ILE A 460 -20.38 5.34 -20.97
N LEU A 461 -21.24 5.85 -20.09
CA LEU A 461 -21.77 7.21 -20.23
C LEU A 461 -20.70 8.27 -20.05
N TYR A 462 -19.88 8.14 -19.00
CA TYR A 462 -18.77 9.08 -18.80
C TYR A 462 -17.72 8.98 -19.90
N GLY A 463 -17.43 7.78 -20.42
CA GLY A 463 -16.57 7.60 -21.57
C GLY A 463 -17.10 8.32 -22.82
N LEU A 464 -18.41 8.22 -23.09
CA LEU A 464 -19.08 8.95 -24.18
C LEU A 464 -19.01 10.48 -23.97
N GLU A 465 -19.25 10.96 -22.75
CA GLU A 465 -19.11 12.38 -22.43
C GLU A 465 -17.71 12.91 -22.72
N LEU A 466 -16.66 12.20 -22.30
CA LEU A 466 -15.28 12.59 -22.58
C LEU A 466 -14.97 12.65 -24.09
N VAL A 467 -15.55 11.75 -24.87
CA VAL A 467 -15.44 11.78 -26.35
C VAL A 467 -16.16 12.99 -26.93
N LEU A 468 -17.39 13.27 -26.50
CA LEU A 468 -18.18 14.42 -26.92
C LEU A 468 -17.53 15.75 -26.54
N MET A 469 -16.95 15.84 -25.33
CA MET A 469 -16.20 16.99 -24.84
C MET A 469 -14.79 17.11 -25.45
N LYS A 470 -14.44 16.25 -26.40
CA LYS A 470 -13.16 16.21 -27.13
C LYS A 470 -11.97 16.19 -26.16
N ASN A 471 -12.03 15.32 -25.14
CA ASN A 471 -10.94 15.19 -24.19
C ASN A 471 -9.65 14.73 -24.88
N GLU A 472 -8.54 15.41 -24.62
CA GLU A 472 -7.27 15.18 -25.30
C GLU A 472 -6.66 13.81 -24.98
N ILE A 473 -6.82 13.34 -23.73
CA ILE A 473 -6.29 12.03 -23.30
C ILE A 473 -7.05 10.90 -23.98
N VAL A 474 -8.39 10.98 -23.98
CA VAL A 474 -9.24 9.99 -24.63
C VAL A 474 -8.98 9.97 -26.15
N LYS A 475 -8.81 11.15 -26.77
CA LYS A 475 -8.45 11.24 -28.19
C LYS A 475 -7.11 10.55 -28.50
N GLN A 476 -6.09 10.76 -27.66
CA GLN A 476 -4.79 10.10 -27.81
C GLN A 476 -4.88 8.57 -27.63
N LEU A 477 -5.68 8.09 -26.68
CA LEU A 477 -5.91 6.67 -26.48
C LEU A 477 -6.61 6.03 -27.69
N LEU A 478 -7.68 6.66 -28.19
CA LEU A 478 -8.41 6.17 -29.37
C LEU A 478 -7.54 6.15 -30.64
N GLN A 479 -6.66 7.14 -30.80
CA GLN A 479 -5.71 7.14 -31.91
C GLN A 479 -4.71 5.98 -31.85
N LYS A 480 -4.19 5.67 -30.65
CA LYS A 480 -3.27 4.53 -30.44
C LYS A 480 -3.93 3.16 -30.62
N LEU A 481 -5.24 3.05 -30.41
CA LEU A 481 -5.97 1.80 -30.63
C LEU A 481 -6.31 1.58 -32.12
N ARG A 482 -6.22 2.64 -32.96
CA ARG A 482 -6.45 2.57 -34.40
C ARG A 482 -5.18 2.30 -35.23
N THR A 483 -4.02 2.48 -34.62
CA THR A 483 -2.70 2.13 -35.18
C THR A 483 -2.22 0.78 -34.66
#